data_b922e3b5891a10e7e738acf82341cf11
#
_entry.id   b922e3b5891a10e7e738acf82341cf11
#
_cell.length_a   1.000
_cell.length_b   1.000
_cell.length_c   1.000
_cell.angle_alpha   90.00
_cell.angle_beta   90.00
_cell.angle_gamma   90.00
#
_symmetry.space_group_name_H-M   'P 1'
#
loop_
_entity.id
_entity.type
_entity.pdbx_description
1 polymer ?
#
loop_
_entity_poly.entity_id
_entity_poly.type
_entity_poly.pdbx_seq_one_letter_code
_entity_poly.pdbx_strand_id
1 'polypeptide(L)'
;NGIGIGYEGTATGEVCFNTSITGYQEIISDPSYAGQIINFTFPHIGNVGTNNEDNESNKVWTKGVIFNSEITNPSNYRSLMDLDLWLKKNKIVGLTGLDTRSLTNLIRDKGAPRGTISHNRQGNFGIKKLINSTLKWPGLNGLDLAKTVSTKYKFVWKGFKTWTKEQGYKKIKNKKLKVVAIDYGIKTNILRYFSNFYCDVIVVPCDASADDILALKPSGIFLSNGPGDPAATGKYA
;
A
#
# COMPACT_ATOMS: atom_id res chain seq x y z
N ASN A 1 -16.69 -16.24 10.03
CA ASN A 1 -17.48 -15.58 8.99
C ASN A 1 -17.59 -14.10 9.33
N GLY A 2 -17.67 -13.25 8.31
CA GLY A 2 -17.84 -11.80 8.41
C GLY A 2 -18.77 -11.30 7.32
N ILE A 3 -18.93 -9.99 7.23
CA ILE A 3 -19.70 -9.32 6.20
C ILE A 3 -18.74 -8.89 5.07
N GLY A 4 -19.09 -9.21 3.82
CA GLY A 4 -18.31 -8.83 2.66
C GLY A 4 -18.46 -7.35 2.33
N ILE A 5 -17.35 -6.68 2.00
CA ILE A 5 -17.28 -5.29 1.58
C ILE A 5 -16.33 -5.16 0.38
N GLY A 6 -16.34 -4.01 -0.26
CA GLY A 6 -15.50 -3.76 -1.41
C GLY A 6 -15.88 -4.62 -2.61
N TYR A 7 -14.90 -5.11 -3.34
CA TYR A 7 -15.08 -5.86 -4.57
C TYR A 7 -15.53 -7.30 -4.30
N GLU A 8 -16.53 -7.78 -5.05
CA GLU A 8 -16.91 -9.20 -5.01
C GLU A 8 -15.86 -10.06 -5.69
N GLY A 9 -15.34 -11.03 -4.96
CA GLY A 9 -14.28 -11.89 -5.47
C GLY A 9 -13.54 -12.63 -4.36
N THR A 10 -12.39 -13.15 -4.73
CA THR A 10 -11.52 -13.91 -3.82
C THR A 10 -10.11 -13.34 -3.90
N ALA A 11 -9.49 -13.13 -2.75
CA ALA A 11 -8.11 -12.67 -2.65
C ALA A 11 -7.31 -13.62 -1.77
N THR A 12 -6.13 -14.02 -2.24
CA THR A 12 -5.16 -14.83 -1.50
C THR A 12 -3.87 -14.03 -1.32
N GLY A 13 -3.31 -14.05 -0.12
CA GLY A 13 -2.10 -13.31 0.20
C GLY A 13 -1.58 -13.66 1.60
N GLU A 14 -0.49 -13.04 1.98
CA GLU A 14 0.01 -13.06 3.35
C GLU A 14 -0.84 -12.13 4.22
N VAL A 15 -1.26 -12.60 5.38
CA VAL A 15 -2.07 -11.77 6.29
C VAL A 15 -1.14 -11.07 7.27
N CYS A 16 -1.06 -9.74 7.14
CA CYS A 16 -0.35 -8.88 8.08
C CYS A 16 -1.33 -8.03 8.89
N PHE A 17 -0.86 -7.28 9.88
CA PHE A 17 -1.69 -6.32 10.61
C PHE A 17 -1.09 -4.92 10.60
N ASN A 18 -1.96 -3.93 10.74
CA ASN A 18 -1.58 -2.53 10.89
C ASN A 18 -2.29 -1.94 12.12
N THR A 19 -1.54 -1.22 12.97
CA THR A 19 -2.02 -0.68 14.25
C THR A 19 -2.33 0.82 14.21
N SER A 20 -2.22 1.45 13.05
CA SER A 20 -2.51 2.88 12.89
C SER A 20 -3.97 3.18 13.16
N ILE A 21 -4.23 4.27 13.88
CA ILE A 21 -5.59 4.71 14.21
C ILE A 21 -6.24 5.53 13.08
N THR A 22 -5.47 5.96 12.09
CA THR A 22 -5.91 6.75 10.92
C THR A 22 -5.02 6.47 9.73
N GLY A 23 -5.35 7.00 8.54
CA GLY A 23 -4.54 6.87 7.34
C GLY A 23 -4.75 5.53 6.62
N TYR A 24 -5.95 4.96 6.70
CA TYR A 24 -6.23 3.68 6.07
C TYR A 24 -6.12 3.72 4.54
N GLN A 25 -6.44 4.85 3.89
CA GLN A 25 -6.28 4.99 2.43
C GLN A 25 -4.81 4.96 2.04
N GLU A 26 -3.98 5.69 2.75
CA GLU A 26 -2.53 5.71 2.58
C GLU A 26 -1.93 4.31 2.80
N ILE A 27 -2.36 3.61 3.85
CA ILE A 27 -1.90 2.25 4.16
C ILE A 27 -2.30 1.27 3.04
N ILE A 28 -3.56 1.27 2.60
CA ILE A 28 -4.06 0.34 1.58
C ILE A 28 -3.39 0.61 0.23
N SER A 29 -3.07 1.88 -0.07
CA SER A 29 -2.43 2.28 -1.33
C SER A 29 -0.89 2.23 -1.30
N ASP A 30 -0.27 1.94 -0.15
CA ASP A 30 1.18 1.79 -0.01
C ASP A 30 1.67 0.53 -0.76
N PRO A 31 2.59 0.66 -1.73
CA PRO A 31 3.12 -0.49 -2.47
C PRO A 31 3.79 -1.54 -1.59
N SER A 32 4.26 -1.20 -0.38
CA SER A 32 4.85 -2.14 0.57
C SER A 32 3.92 -3.29 0.95
N TYR A 33 2.60 -3.11 0.81
CA TYR A 33 1.61 -4.17 1.07
C TYR A 33 1.26 -5.00 -0.17
N ALA A 34 2.07 -4.95 -1.23
CA ALA A 34 1.83 -5.80 -2.40
C ALA A 34 1.86 -7.29 -2.02
N GLY A 35 0.84 -8.02 -2.44
CA GLY A 35 0.69 -9.45 -2.10
C GLY A 35 0.10 -9.74 -0.73
N GLN A 36 -0.22 -8.71 0.08
CA GLN A 36 -0.71 -8.87 1.45
C GLN A 36 -2.21 -8.57 1.59
N ILE A 37 -2.81 -9.19 2.61
CA ILE A 37 -4.14 -8.90 3.15
C ILE A 37 -3.92 -8.18 4.49
N ILE A 38 -4.42 -6.95 4.62
CA ILE A 38 -4.15 -6.13 5.80
C ILE A 38 -5.30 -6.28 6.81
N ASN A 39 -4.97 -6.75 8.01
CA ASN A 39 -5.84 -6.75 9.18
C ASN A 39 -5.67 -5.44 9.95
N PHE A 40 -6.68 -4.58 9.96
CA PHE A 40 -6.67 -3.32 10.69
C PHE A 40 -7.10 -3.55 12.14
N THR A 41 -6.23 -3.19 13.09
CA THR A 41 -6.52 -3.39 14.52
C THR A 41 -7.44 -2.32 15.10
N PHE A 42 -7.43 -1.11 14.53
CA PHE A 42 -8.29 -0.03 14.98
C PHE A 42 -9.74 -0.30 14.53
N PRO A 43 -10.70 -0.31 15.47
CA PRO A 43 -12.06 -0.78 15.17
C PRO A 43 -12.86 0.16 14.27
N HIS A 44 -12.66 1.49 14.39
CA HIS A 44 -13.42 2.47 13.64
C HIS A 44 -12.72 2.82 12.34
N ILE A 45 -13.40 2.56 11.22
CA ILE A 45 -12.84 2.79 9.88
C ILE A 45 -13.88 3.41 8.96
N GLY A 46 -13.44 4.25 8.02
CA GLY A 46 -14.32 4.90 7.03
C GLY A 46 -14.67 6.36 7.34
N ASN A 47 -14.53 6.79 8.59
CA ASN A 47 -14.91 8.13 9.05
C ASN A 47 -14.20 9.30 8.31
N VAL A 48 -13.00 9.10 7.81
CA VAL A 48 -12.27 10.09 7.00
C VAL A 48 -12.75 10.09 5.55
N GLY A 49 -13.38 9.01 5.08
CA GLY A 49 -13.65 8.80 3.67
C GLY A 49 -12.37 8.53 2.87
N THR A 50 -12.44 8.75 1.58
CA THR A 50 -11.30 8.66 0.66
C THR A 50 -11.29 9.85 -0.30
N ASN A 51 -10.12 10.17 -0.87
CA ASN A 51 -9.94 11.23 -1.84
C ASN A 51 -8.86 10.88 -2.88
N ASN A 52 -8.63 11.75 -3.86
CA ASN A 52 -7.69 11.49 -4.94
C ASN A 52 -6.23 11.82 -4.57
N GLU A 53 -5.99 12.47 -3.44
CA GLU A 53 -4.69 13.04 -3.09
C GLU A 53 -3.90 12.19 -2.09
N ASP A 54 -4.60 11.39 -1.27
CA ASP A 54 -3.99 10.64 -0.16
C ASP A 54 -3.53 9.23 -0.57
N ASN A 55 -3.54 8.91 -1.86
CA ASN A 55 -2.93 7.67 -2.34
C ASN A 55 -1.39 7.77 -2.29
N GLU A 56 -0.77 6.71 -1.79
CA GLU A 56 0.68 6.56 -1.76
C GLU A 56 1.27 6.00 -3.06
N SER A 57 0.42 5.54 -3.97
CA SER A 57 0.79 5.02 -5.29
C SER A 57 -0.34 5.21 -6.29
N ASN A 58 -0.01 5.23 -7.58
CA ASN A 58 -0.99 5.30 -8.67
C ASN A 58 -1.86 4.05 -8.80
N LYS A 59 -1.43 2.93 -8.22
CA LYS A 59 -2.13 1.65 -8.23
C LYS A 59 -2.13 1.05 -6.84
N VAL A 60 -3.27 0.51 -6.41
CA VAL A 60 -3.38 -0.25 -5.16
C VAL A 60 -2.90 -1.68 -5.40
N TRP A 61 -1.94 -2.12 -4.59
CA TRP A 61 -1.27 -3.42 -4.70
C TRP A 61 -1.70 -4.42 -3.63
N THR A 62 -2.32 -3.93 -2.56
CA THR A 62 -2.90 -4.73 -1.48
C THR A 62 -3.92 -5.72 -2.05
N LYS A 63 -3.90 -6.95 -1.56
CA LYS A 63 -4.80 -8.01 -2.03
C LYS A 63 -6.19 -7.93 -1.39
N GLY A 64 -6.26 -7.52 -0.14
CA GLY A 64 -7.51 -7.41 0.57
C GLY A 64 -7.38 -6.75 1.93
N VAL A 65 -8.51 -6.50 2.59
CA VAL A 65 -8.58 -5.83 3.87
C VAL A 65 -9.54 -6.53 4.83
N ILE A 66 -9.22 -6.48 6.11
CA ILE A 66 -10.04 -7.04 7.19
C ILE A 66 -10.24 -5.96 8.24
N PHE A 67 -11.51 -5.70 8.60
CA PHE A 67 -11.90 -4.72 9.61
C PHE A 67 -12.73 -5.37 10.73
N ASN A 68 -12.65 -4.78 11.91
CA ASN A 68 -13.43 -5.23 13.06
C ASN A 68 -14.91 -4.86 12.91
N SER A 69 -15.19 -3.59 12.69
CA SER A 69 -16.55 -3.04 12.64
C SER A 69 -16.94 -2.70 11.20
N GLU A 70 -18.22 -2.44 10.99
CA GLU A 70 -18.73 -1.93 9.72
C GLU A 70 -18.09 -0.58 9.37
N ILE A 71 -17.97 -0.31 8.07
CA ILE A 71 -17.45 0.97 7.57
C ILE A 71 -18.44 2.06 7.92
N THR A 72 -17.97 3.10 8.61
CA THR A 72 -18.78 4.26 8.95
C THR A 72 -18.89 5.23 7.77
N ASN A 73 -20.00 5.97 7.72
CA ASN A 73 -20.14 7.05 6.76
C ASN A 73 -19.08 8.13 7.00
N PRO A 74 -18.49 8.69 5.94
CA PRO A 74 -17.48 9.73 6.08
C PRO A 74 -18.06 11.02 6.64
N SER A 75 -17.32 11.65 7.54
CA SER A 75 -17.65 12.96 8.14
C SER A 75 -16.53 13.99 7.96
N ASN A 76 -15.48 13.67 7.23
CA ASN A 76 -14.35 14.57 6.99
C ASN A 76 -14.60 15.42 5.74
N TYR A 77 -14.27 16.73 5.81
CA TYR A 77 -14.44 17.68 4.72
C TYR A 77 -13.62 17.36 3.45
N ARG A 78 -12.57 16.54 3.56
CA ARG A 78 -11.77 16.08 2.42
C ARG A 78 -12.33 14.85 1.73
N SER A 79 -13.38 14.25 2.26
CA SER A 79 -13.99 13.06 1.67
C SER A 79 -14.63 13.37 0.32
N LEU A 80 -14.23 12.62 -0.69
CA LEU A 80 -14.84 12.62 -2.03
C LEU A 80 -15.63 11.34 -2.30
N MET A 81 -15.35 10.26 -1.55
CA MET A 81 -15.97 8.96 -1.72
C MET A 81 -15.89 8.18 -0.40
N ASP A 82 -16.89 7.36 -0.10
CA ASP A 82 -16.78 6.41 1.00
C ASP A 82 -15.77 5.29 0.71
N LEU A 83 -15.32 4.63 1.79
CA LEU A 83 -14.28 3.61 1.69
C LEU A 83 -14.75 2.36 0.92
N ASP A 84 -16.00 1.94 1.07
CA ASP A 84 -16.52 0.74 0.40
C ASP A 84 -16.54 0.91 -1.12
N LEU A 85 -17.02 2.07 -1.60
CA LEU A 85 -16.99 2.41 -3.03
C LEU A 85 -15.55 2.52 -3.55
N TRP A 86 -14.64 3.10 -2.76
CA TRP A 86 -13.23 3.20 -3.12
C TRP A 86 -12.57 1.82 -3.24
N LEU A 87 -12.86 0.90 -2.30
CA LEU A 87 -12.39 -0.50 -2.37
C LEU A 87 -12.94 -1.21 -3.64
N LYS A 88 -14.23 -1.03 -3.94
CA LYS A 88 -14.86 -1.56 -5.18
C LYS A 88 -14.16 -1.05 -6.44
N LYS A 89 -13.93 0.25 -6.52
CA LYS A 89 -13.25 0.91 -7.65
C LYS A 89 -11.84 0.37 -7.86
N ASN A 90 -11.12 0.09 -6.77
CA ASN A 90 -9.77 -0.45 -6.82
C ASN A 90 -9.71 -1.99 -6.87
N LYS A 91 -10.88 -2.67 -6.95
CA LYS A 91 -11.01 -4.13 -6.98
C LYS A 91 -10.41 -4.83 -5.75
N ILE A 92 -10.53 -4.22 -4.58
CA ILE A 92 -10.05 -4.76 -3.31
C ILE A 92 -11.19 -5.49 -2.61
N VAL A 93 -10.95 -6.77 -2.31
CA VAL A 93 -11.86 -7.60 -1.51
C VAL A 93 -11.70 -7.25 -0.04
N GLY A 94 -12.80 -7.11 0.70
CA GLY A 94 -12.75 -6.82 2.11
C GLY A 94 -13.77 -7.61 2.93
N LEU A 95 -13.49 -7.73 4.22
CA LEU A 95 -14.39 -8.32 5.21
C LEU A 95 -14.47 -7.43 6.45
N THR A 96 -15.68 -7.30 7.03
CA THR A 96 -15.92 -6.65 8.33
C THR A 96 -16.59 -7.62 9.29
N GLY A 97 -16.70 -7.22 10.56
CA GLY A 97 -17.33 -8.04 11.60
C GLY A 97 -16.45 -9.19 12.08
N LEU A 98 -15.12 -9.04 12.01
CA LEU A 98 -14.16 -10.04 12.45
C LEU A 98 -13.43 -9.58 13.72
N ASP A 99 -13.07 -10.53 14.59
CA ASP A 99 -12.20 -10.24 15.73
C ASP A 99 -10.75 -10.00 15.26
N THR A 100 -10.50 -8.76 14.83
CA THR A 100 -9.19 -8.33 14.36
C THR A 100 -8.13 -8.36 15.44
N ARG A 101 -8.52 -8.24 16.72
CA ARG A 101 -7.59 -8.33 17.87
C ARG A 101 -7.06 -9.75 18.04
N SER A 102 -7.94 -10.75 18.06
CA SER A 102 -7.51 -12.16 18.14
C SER A 102 -6.66 -12.55 16.93
N LEU A 103 -7.01 -12.07 15.73
CA LEU A 103 -6.22 -12.29 14.53
C LEU A 103 -4.83 -11.62 14.62
N THR A 104 -4.76 -10.39 15.15
CA THR A 104 -3.48 -9.71 15.40
C THR A 104 -2.59 -10.48 16.37
N ASN A 105 -3.16 -10.98 17.48
CA ASN A 105 -2.42 -11.79 18.44
C ASN A 105 -1.88 -13.07 17.79
N LEU A 106 -2.70 -13.76 16.98
CA LEU A 106 -2.27 -14.93 16.23
C LEU A 106 -1.08 -14.63 15.30
N ILE A 107 -1.15 -13.53 14.55
CA ILE A 107 -0.08 -13.12 13.63
C ILE A 107 1.19 -12.77 14.42
N ARG A 108 1.07 -12.05 15.52
CA ARG A 108 2.20 -11.69 16.38
C ARG A 108 2.91 -12.91 16.95
N ASP A 109 2.13 -13.91 17.40
CA ASP A 109 2.67 -15.05 18.12
C ASP A 109 3.19 -16.15 17.18
N LYS A 110 2.63 -16.27 15.98
CA LYS A 110 2.95 -17.36 15.02
C LYS A 110 3.56 -16.88 13.69
N GLY A 111 3.72 -15.57 13.50
CA GLY A 111 4.12 -14.97 12.23
C GLY A 111 2.94 -14.75 11.28
N ALA A 112 3.23 -14.09 10.16
CA ALA A 112 2.22 -13.74 9.16
C ALA A 112 1.77 -14.99 8.36
N PRO A 113 0.51 -15.44 8.51
CA PRO A 113 0.03 -16.64 7.84
C PRO A 113 -0.38 -16.34 6.39
N ARG A 114 -0.39 -17.37 5.56
CA ARG A 114 -1.12 -17.34 4.29
C ARG A 114 -2.61 -17.35 4.56
N GLY A 115 -3.37 -16.52 3.84
CA GLY A 115 -4.82 -16.45 4.01
C GLY A 115 -5.54 -16.23 2.68
N THR A 116 -6.80 -16.64 2.65
CA THR A 116 -7.72 -16.35 1.55
C THR A 116 -9.01 -15.77 2.11
N ILE A 117 -9.42 -14.62 1.60
CA ILE A 117 -10.72 -14.00 1.89
C ILE A 117 -11.59 -14.05 0.64
N SER A 118 -12.90 -14.16 0.85
CA SER A 118 -13.86 -14.20 -0.25
C SER A 118 -15.10 -13.39 0.11
N HIS A 119 -15.52 -12.52 -0.82
CA HIS A 119 -16.76 -11.78 -0.77
C HIS A 119 -17.66 -12.27 -1.91
N ASN A 120 -18.78 -12.88 -1.54
CA ASN A 120 -19.80 -13.36 -2.46
C ASN A 120 -21.20 -13.09 -1.90
N ARG A 121 -21.96 -12.22 -2.54
CA ARG A 121 -23.30 -11.82 -2.08
C ARG A 121 -24.29 -12.97 -2.02
N GLN A 122 -24.11 -14.02 -2.84
CA GLN A 122 -24.98 -15.21 -2.82
C GLN A 122 -24.66 -16.15 -1.64
N GLY A 123 -23.58 -15.90 -0.89
CA GLY A 123 -23.17 -16.73 0.25
C GLY A 123 -22.61 -18.11 -0.15
N ASN A 124 -22.39 -18.35 -1.43
CA ASN A 124 -21.86 -19.62 -1.93
C ASN A 124 -20.33 -19.62 -1.85
N PHE A 125 -19.79 -20.22 -0.80
CA PHE A 125 -18.36 -20.33 -0.57
C PHE A 125 -17.89 -21.77 -0.76
N GLY A 126 -17.08 -22.02 -1.77
CA GLY A 126 -16.39 -23.28 -1.94
C GLY A 126 -15.24 -23.41 -0.96
N ILE A 127 -15.49 -23.68 0.32
CA ILE A 127 -14.48 -23.67 1.39
C ILE A 127 -13.25 -24.53 1.06
N LYS A 128 -13.46 -25.74 0.52
CA LYS A 128 -12.35 -26.61 0.07
C LYS A 128 -11.49 -25.95 -0.99
N LYS A 129 -12.11 -25.21 -1.92
CA LYS A 129 -11.40 -24.46 -2.99
C LYS A 129 -10.58 -23.29 -2.39
N LEU A 130 -11.16 -22.57 -1.42
CA LEU A 130 -10.45 -21.48 -0.73
C LEU A 130 -9.24 -21.99 0.06
N ILE A 131 -9.39 -23.07 0.80
CA ILE A 131 -8.30 -23.74 1.52
C ILE A 131 -7.20 -24.16 0.53
N ASN A 132 -7.56 -24.82 -0.56
CA ASN A 132 -6.60 -25.24 -1.59
C ASN A 132 -5.87 -24.03 -2.22
N SER A 133 -6.56 -22.91 -2.44
CA SER A 133 -5.93 -21.68 -2.94
C SER A 133 -4.89 -21.14 -1.94
N THR A 134 -5.22 -21.15 -0.65
CA THR A 134 -4.29 -20.75 0.43
C THR A 134 -3.06 -21.65 0.48
N LEU A 135 -3.26 -22.97 0.44
CA LEU A 135 -2.16 -23.94 0.52
C LEU A 135 -1.23 -23.91 -0.69
N LYS A 136 -1.78 -23.67 -1.89
CA LYS A 136 -1.02 -23.59 -3.15
C LYS A 136 -0.30 -22.25 -3.33
N TRP A 137 -0.70 -21.22 -2.60
CA TRP A 137 -0.05 -19.91 -2.73
C TRP A 137 1.38 -19.98 -2.17
N PRO A 138 2.42 -19.57 -2.94
CA PRO A 138 3.82 -19.83 -2.56
C PRO A 138 4.30 -19.01 -1.36
N GLY A 139 3.60 -17.93 -0.99
CA GLY A 139 4.08 -16.95 -0.01
C GLY A 139 4.84 -15.81 -0.68
N LEU A 140 5.41 -14.94 0.15
CA LEU A 140 6.21 -13.78 -0.31
C LEU A 140 7.71 -14.07 -0.35
N ASN A 141 8.18 -15.09 0.36
CA ASN A 141 9.60 -15.42 0.42
C ASN A 141 10.16 -15.73 -0.97
N GLY A 142 11.28 -15.11 -1.33
CA GLY A 142 11.93 -15.27 -2.63
C GLY A 142 11.21 -14.57 -3.80
N LEU A 143 10.07 -13.89 -3.57
CA LEU A 143 9.40 -13.13 -4.62
C LEU A 143 10.01 -11.74 -4.78
N ASP A 144 10.42 -11.43 -5.99
CA ASP A 144 10.84 -10.07 -6.39
C ASP A 144 9.61 -9.19 -6.67
N LEU A 145 8.97 -8.74 -5.59
CA LEU A 145 7.82 -7.84 -5.70
C LEU A 145 8.24 -6.39 -5.97
N ALA A 146 9.45 -6.00 -5.61
CA ALA A 146 9.97 -4.67 -5.91
C ALA A 146 9.93 -4.40 -7.41
N LYS A 147 10.38 -5.34 -8.26
CA LYS A 147 10.28 -5.23 -9.72
C LYS A 147 8.85 -5.12 -10.23
N THR A 148 7.90 -5.72 -9.53
CA THR A 148 6.48 -5.68 -9.89
C THR A 148 5.85 -4.32 -9.64
N VAL A 149 6.23 -3.64 -8.54
CA VAL A 149 5.65 -2.36 -8.12
C VAL A 149 6.43 -1.14 -8.60
N SER A 150 7.71 -1.31 -8.93
CA SER A 150 8.61 -0.26 -9.41
C SER A 150 8.07 0.43 -10.66
N THR A 151 8.40 1.71 -10.79
CA THR A 151 8.18 2.46 -12.04
C THR A 151 8.92 1.79 -13.21
N LYS A 152 8.34 1.86 -14.39
CA LYS A 152 8.97 1.35 -15.62
C LYS A 152 9.91 2.35 -16.29
N TYR A 153 9.76 3.62 -15.96
CA TYR A 153 10.50 4.70 -16.59
C TYR A 153 10.96 5.73 -15.56
N LYS A 154 12.13 6.29 -15.81
CA LYS A 154 12.63 7.44 -15.06
C LYS A 154 11.68 8.62 -15.17
N PHE A 155 11.40 9.30 -14.05
CA PHE A 155 10.63 10.53 -14.03
C PHE A 155 11.16 11.52 -13.00
N VAL A 156 10.87 12.80 -13.22
CA VAL A 156 11.18 13.86 -12.26
C VAL A 156 9.95 14.10 -11.39
N TRP A 157 10.14 14.05 -10.07
CA TRP A 157 9.07 14.37 -9.13
C TRP A 157 8.61 15.82 -9.28
N LYS A 158 7.29 16.02 -9.27
CA LYS A 158 6.67 17.34 -9.49
C LYS A 158 6.96 18.36 -8.39
N GLY A 159 7.56 17.95 -7.28
CA GLY A 159 7.97 18.83 -6.18
C GLY A 159 6.86 19.28 -5.26
N PHE A 160 5.81 18.48 -5.07
CA PHE A 160 4.78 18.74 -4.07
C PHE A 160 5.29 18.41 -2.67
N LYS A 161 5.08 19.33 -1.71
CA LYS A 161 5.34 19.13 -0.29
C LYS A 161 4.28 18.26 0.36
N THR A 162 4.50 17.84 1.60
CA THR A 162 3.48 17.23 2.45
C THR A 162 2.28 18.18 2.62
N TRP A 163 1.11 17.60 2.79
CA TRP A 163 -0.13 18.37 2.94
C TRP A 163 -0.15 19.16 4.25
N THR A 164 -0.65 20.39 4.18
CA THR A 164 -1.00 21.20 5.35
C THR A 164 -2.40 21.79 5.19
N LYS A 165 -3.07 22.06 6.30
CA LYS A 165 -4.45 22.62 6.28
C LYS A 165 -4.51 23.98 5.55
N GLU A 166 -3.47 24.79 5.69
CA GLU A 166 -3.42 26.15 5.15
C GLU A 166 -3.08 26.19 3.65
N GLN A 167 -2.32 25.21 3.15
CA GLN A 167 -1.73 25.28 1.81
C GLN A 167 -1.97 24.05 0.94
N GLY A 168 -2.61 23.01 1.50
CA GLY A 168 -2.73 21.72 0.79
C GLY A 168 -1.37 21.15 0.42
N TYR A 169 -1.27 20.53 -0.74
CA TYR A 169 -0.01 20.06 -1.32
C TYR A 169 0.68 21.18 -2.12
N LYS A 170 1.43 22.04 -1.43
CA LYS A 170 2.14 23.15 -2.08
C LYS A 170 3.34 22.67 -2.90
N LYS A 171 3.50 23.18 -4.10
CA LYS A 171 4.66 22.90 -4.96
C LYS A 171 5.85 23.80 -4.62
N ILE A 172 7.06 23.22 -4.54
CA ILE A 172 8.30 24.01 -4.40
C ILE A 172 8.68 24.68 -5.72
N LYS A 173 9.20 25.90 -5.64
CA LYS A 173 9.70 26.64 -6.81
C LYS A 173 11.22 26.49 -6.97
N ASN A 174 11.95 26.58 -5.85
CA ASN A 174 13.42 26.52 -5.86
C ASN A 174 13.88 25.15 -5.35
N LYS A 175 14.72 24.48 -6.11
CA LYS A 175 15.31 23.19 -5.80
C LYS A 175 16.80 23.39 -5.53
N LYS A 176 17.33 22.72 -4.49
CA LYS A 176 18.72 22.94 -4.02
C LYS A 176 19.61 21.72 -4.23
N LEU A 177 19.13 20.55 -3.86
CA LEU A 177 19.89 19.31 -3.88
C LEU A 177 19.22 18.33 -4.86
N LYS A 178 20.01 17.67 -5.66
CA LYS A 178 19.52 16.62 -6.56
C LYS A 178 19.59 15.26 -5.84
N VAL A 179 18.47 14.59 -5.72
CA VAL A 179 18.39 13.24 -5.17
C VAL A 179 17.90 12.28 -6.25
N VAL A 180 18.59 11.17 -6.44
CA VAL A 180 18.08 10.06 -7.24
C VAL A 180 17.48 9.02 -6.30
N ALA A 181 16.19 8.76 -6.44
CA ALA A 181 15.47 7.77 -5.67
C ALA A 181 15.26 6.50 -6.52
N ILE A 182 15.77 5.37 -6.05
CA ILE A 182 15.56 4.06 -6.65
C ILE A 182 14.23 3.52 -6.15
N ASP A 183 13.33 3.22 -7.08
CA ASP A 183 11.95 2.84 -6.77
C ASP A 183 11.81 1.32 -6.58
N TYR A 184 11.84 0.88 -5.34
CA TYR A 184 11.46 -0.49 -4.95
C TYR A 184 9.98 -0.60 -4.54
N GLY A 185 9.21 0.45 -4.71
CA GLY A 185 7.83 0.62 -4.25
C GLY A 185 7.69 1.87 -3.37
N ILE A 186 8.24 2.98 -3.86
CA ILE A 186 8.32 4.24 -3.11
C ILE A 186 6.93 4.82 -2.80
N LYS A 187 6.71 5.21 -1.56
CA LYS A 187 5.53 5.96 -1.17
C LYS A 187 5.62 7.39 -1.68
N THR A 188 4.51 7.89 -2.24
CA THR A 188 4.40 9.28 -2.69
C THR A 188 4.76 10.27 -1.58
N ASN A 189 4.41 9.95 -0.32
CA ASN A 189 4.69 10.85 0.80
C ASN A 189 6.20 10.98 1.08
N ILE A 190 7.01 9.98 0.80
CA ILE A 190 8.48 10.09 0.89
C ILE A 190 8.99 11.15 -0.10
N LEU A 191 8.47 11.16 -1.33
CA LEU A 191 8.82 12.17 -2.33
C LEU A 191 8.40 13.58 -1.89
N ARG A 192 7.24 13.69 -1.20
CA ARG A 192 6.77 14.95 -0.61
C ARG A 192 7.70 15.43 0.50
N TYR A 193 8.21 14.53 1.34
CA TYR A 193 9.19 14.87 2.37
C TYR A 193 10.50 15.40 1.77
N PHE A 194 11.02 14.80 0.71
CA PHE A 194 12.17 15.37 0.00
C PHE A 194 11.88 16.79 -0.49
N SER A 195 10.66 17.06 -0.95
CA SER A 195 10.26 18.43 -1.36
C SER A 195 10.21 19.39 -0.19
N ASN A 196 9.91 18.95 1.05
CA ASN A 196 9.99 19.83 2.23
C ASN A 196 11.42 20.36 2.44
N PHE A 197 12.42 19.57 2.07
CA PHE A 197 13.85 19.95 2.11
C PHE A 197 14.36 20.55 0.79
N TYR A 198 13.45 20.93 -0.11
CA TYR A 198 13.77 21.55 -1.40
C TYR A 198 14.63 20.68 -2.32
N CYS A 199 14.54 19.37 -2.20
CA CYS A 199 15.23 18.44 -3.09
C CYS A 199 14.59 18.39 -4.48
N ASP A 200 15.44 18.30 -5.50
CA ASP A 200 15.06 17.92 -6.87
C ASP A 200 15.17 16.40 -6.99
N VAL A 201 14.04 15.71 -6.99
CA VAL A 201 14.03 14.25 -6.95
C VAL A 201 13.80 13.69 -8.35
N ILE A 202 14.70 12.81 -8.76
CA ILE A 202 14.57 11.97 -9.95
C ILE A 202 14.33 10.54 -9.46
N VAL A 203 13.21 9.96 -9.86
CA VAL A 203 12.87 8.58 -9.52
C VAL A 203 13.29 7.69 -10.70
N VAL A 204 14.01 6.61 -10.40
CA VAL A 204 14.49 5.63 -11.37
C VAL A 204 13.95 4.23 -11.05
N PRO A 205 13.81 3.34 -12.06
CA PRO A 205 13.43 1.94 -11.82
C PRO A 205 14.37 1.23 -10.85
N CYS A 206 13.88 0.16 -10.22
CA CYS A 206 14.67 -0.64 -9.26
C CYS A 206 15.90 -1.32 -9.89
N ASP A 207 15.90 -1.53 -11.19
CA ASP A 207 16.97 -2.16 -11.96
C ASP A 207 17.84 -1.14 -12.73
N ALA A 208 17.77 0.15 -12.40
CA ALA A 208 18.66 1.17 -12.97
C ALA A 208 20.12 0.89 -12.61
N SER A 209 21.02 0.99 -13.60
CA SER A 209 22.45 0.73 -13.36
C SER A 209 23.09 1.87 -12.52
N ALA A 210 24.18 1.54 -11.82
CA ALA A 210 24.95 2.52 -11.07
C ALA A 210 25.47 3.63 -11.99
N ASP A 211 25.90 3.30 -13.21
CA ASP A 211 26.38 4.27 -14.20
C ASP A 211 25.29 5.23 -14.63
N ASP A 212 24.06 4.74 -14.89
CA ASP A 212 22.91 5.59 -15.23
C ASP A 212 22.55 6.55 -14.08
N ILE A 213 22.64 6.06 -12.84
CA ILE A 213 22.37 6.86 -11.64
C ILE A 213 23.44 7.93 -11.46
N LEU A 214 24.72 7.59 -11.56
CA LEU A 214 25.85 8.50 -11.40
C LEU A 214 25.92 9.52 -12.54
N ALA A 215 25.54 9.15 -13.76
CA ALA A 215 25.43 10.09 -14.89
C ALA A 215 24.45 11.23 -14.63
N LEU A 216 23.48 11.05 -13.75
CA LEU A 216 22.56 12.12 -13.29
C LEU A 216 23.23 13.12 -12.35
N LYS A 217 24.46 12.88 -11.90
CA LYS A 217 25.21 13.71 -10.94
C LYS A 217 24.40 14.04 -9.68
N PRO A 218 23.93 13.02 -8.92
CA PRO A 218 23.15 13.25 -7.72
C PRO A 218 24.01 13.80 -6.59
N SER A 219 23.41 14.63 -5.72
CA SER A 219 23.96 15.00 -4.41
C SER A 219 23.74 13.91 -3.37
N GLY A 220 22.79 13.01 -3.60
CA GLY A 220 22.49 11.85 -2.78
C GLY A 220 21.64 10.84 -3.52
N ILE A 221 21.76 9.56 -3.12
CA ILE A 221 20.99 8.43 -3.64
C ILE A 221 20.11 7.91 -2.52
N PHE A 222 18.86 7.62 -2.82
CA PHE A 222 17.90 7.07 -1.88
C PHE A 222 17.36 5.73 -2.38
N LEU A 223 17.53 4.68 -1.59
CA LEU A 223 16.91 3.38 -1.80
C LEU A 223 15.58 3.38 -1.06
N SER A 224 14.49 3.23 -1.81
CA SER A 224 13.16 3.36 -1.23
C SER A 224 12.74 2.13 -0.41
N ASN A 225 11.62 2.29 0.33
CA ASN A 225 10.85 1.13 0.80
C ASN A 225 10.36 0.28 -0.37
N GLY A 226 9.93 -0.93 -0.08
CA GLY A 226 9.31 -1.82 -1.06
C GLY A 226 8.73 -3.07 -0.41
N PRO A 227 7.93 -3.84 -1.16
CA PRO A 227 7.32 -5.09 -0.72
C PRO A 227 8.26 -6.29 -0.93
N GLY A 228 7.90 -7.40 -0.29
CA GLY A 228 8.50 -8.70 -0.53
C GLY A 228 9.77 -8.96 0.27
N ASP A 229 10.56 -9.90 -0.25
CA ASP A 229 11.79 -10.35 0.39
C ASP A 229 12.97 -9.46 -0.02
N PRO A 230 13.63 -8.77 0.94
CA PRO A 230 14.83 -7.97 0.64
C PRO A 230 15.96 -8.77 -0.02
N ALA A 231 16.09 -10.06 0.31
CA ALA A 231 17.11 -10.94 -0.30
C ALA A 231 16.86 -11.14 -1.80
N ALA A 232 15.60 -11.17 -2.24
CA ALA A 232 15.24 -11.30 -3.65
C ALA A 232 15.56 -10.03 -4.47
N THR A 233 15.60 -8.86 -3.80
CA THR A 233 15.90 -7.55 -4.42
C THR A 233 17.37 -7.17 -4.31
N GLY A 234 18.17 -7.84 -3.47
CA GLY A 234 19.59 -7.53 -3.22
C GLY A 234 20.48 -7.52 -4.47
N LYS A 235 20.04 -8.14 -5.55
CA LYS A 235 20.73 -8.11 -6.86
C LYS A 235 20.67 -6.75 -7.57
N TYR A 236 19.82 -5.81 -7.10
CA TYR A 236 19.65 -4.48 -7.66
C TYR A 236 20.19 -3.37 -6.72
N ALA A 237 20.56 -3.71 -5.48
CA ALA A 237 21.00 -2.74 -4.46
C ALA A 237 22.51 -2.57 -4.42
#